data_9abdd08946b5ef13f5cbcb4c4703a148
#
_entry.id   9abdd08946b5ef13f5cbcb4c4703a148
#
_cell.length_a   1.000
_cell.length_b   1.000
_cell.length_c   1.000
_cell.angle_alpha   90.00
_cell.angle_beta   90.00
_cell.angle_gamma   90.00
#
_symmetry.space_group_name_H-M   'P 1'
#
loop_
_entity.id
_entity.type
_entity.pdbx_description
1 polymer ?
#
loop_
_entity_poly.entity_id
_entity_poly.type
_entity_poly.pdbx_seq_one_letter_code
_entity_poly.pdbx_strand_id
1 'polypeptide(L)'
;EVLLYPTAIGSEPENPSLDTQPRWRRAMIGHAVSNVVPVVAANRVGNEEGQVFYGSSFITDEGGDFLADMNRTDEGFIAAGIEPDRIAELRAGWGFFRDRRPELYGALTGKG
;
A
#
# COMPACT_ATOMS: atom_id res chain seq x y z
N GLU A 1 3.87 -3.24 -13.91
CA GLU A 1 2.68 -3.35 -13.04
C GLU A 1 2.83 -2.42 -11.84
N VAL A 2 1.71 -1.95 -11.33
CA VAL A 2 1.60 -1.06 -10.17
C VAL A 2 0.35 -1.46 -9.40
N LEU A 3 0.42 -1.45 -8.06
CA LEU A 3 -0.76 -1.62 -7.23
C LEU A 3 -1.34 -0.25 -6.87
N LEU A 4 -2.62 -0.06 -7.14
CA LEU A 4 -3.35 1.18 -6.83
C LEU A 4 -4.34 0.92 -5.69
N TYR A 5 -4.25 1.71 -4.64
CA TYR A 5 -5.14 1.64 -3.48
C TYR A 5 -5.89 2.97 -3.32
N PRO A 6 -7.09 3.10 -3.87
CA PRO A 6 -7.97 4.22 -3.52
C PRO A 6 -8.63 3.91 -2.16
N THR A 7 -8.47 4.80 -1.20
CA THR A 7 -8.90 4.55 0.19
C THR A 7 -9.60 5.75 0.81
N ALA A 8 -10.38 5.47 1.85
CA ALA A 8 -10.98 6.45 2.75
C ALA A 8 -10.85 5.91 4.17
N ILE A 9 -9.62 5.91 4.70
CA ILE A 9 -9.32 5.41 6.05
C ILE A 9 -8.93 6.58 6.97
N GLY A 10 -9.31 6.50 8.21
CA GLY A 10 -9.09 7.56 9.18
C GLY A 10 -9.13 7.08 10.63
N SER A 11 -9.50 8.02 11.50
CA SER A 11 -9.59 7.80 12.94
C SER A 11 -10.66 6.77 13.30
N GLU A 12 -10.53 6.26 14.52
CA GLU A 12 -11.55 5.41 15.14
C GLU A 12 -12.31 6.24 16.18
N PRO A 13 -13.49 6.79 15.85
CA PRO A 13 -14.21 7.71 16.76
C PRO A 13 -14.52 7.08 18.13
N GLU A 14 -14.76 5.77 18.17
CA GLU A 14 -15.02 5.02 19.41
C GLU A 14 -13.75 4.67 20.18
N ASN A 15 -12.59 4.84 19.61
CA ASN A 15 -11.28 4.60 20.24
C ASN A 15 -10.26 5.66 19.82
N PRO A 16 -10.40 6.92 20.33
CA PRO A 16 -9.60 8.04 19.86
C PRO A 16 -8.10 7.92 20.09
N SER A 17 -7.68 7.04 20.99
CA SER A 17 -6.25 6.79 21.25
C SER A 17 -5.59 5.88 20.21
N LEU A 18 -6.38 5.21 19.38
CA LEU A 18 -5.87 4.31 18.35
C LEU A 18 -5.55 5.07 17.07
N ASP A 19 -4.28 5.14 16.72
CA ASP A 19 -3.82 5.69 15.45
C ASP A 19 -3.46 4.54 14.50
N THR A 20 -4.29 4.33 13.49
CA THR A 20 -4.09 3.23 12.53
C THR A 20 -3.23 3.62 11.32
N GLN A 21 -2.85 4.90 11.18
CA GLN A 21 -2.10 5.35 10.01
C GLN A 21 -0.76 4.61 9.82
N PRO A 22 0.07 4.43 10.84
CA PRO A 22 1.32 3.69 10.65
C PRO A 22 1.10 2.23 10.25
N ARG A 23 0.09 1.59 10.82
CA ARG A 23 -0.29 0.21 10.50
C ARG A 23 -0.77 0.09 9.06
N TRP A 24 -1.63 1.01 8.62
CA TRP A 24 -2.14 1.07 7.27
C TRP A 24 -1.00 1.21 6.25
N ARG A 25 -0.09 2.15 6.47
CA ARG A 25 1.08 2.33 5.60
C ARG A 25 1.96 1.09 5.55
N ARG A 26 2.24 0.47 6.69
CA ARG A 26 3.06 -0.74 6.75
C ARG A 26 2.45 -1.90 5.97
N ALA A 27 1.13 -2.06 6.04
CA ALA A 27 0.44 -3.11 5.27
C ALA A 27 0.61 -2.90 3.77
N MET A 28 0.43 -1.67 3.29
CA MET A 28 0.61 -1.34 1.87
C MET A 28 2.06 -1.50 1.42
N ILE A 29 3.01 -1.04 2.22
CA ILE A 29 4.44 -1.19 1.96
C ILE A 29 4.83 -2.66 1.93
N GLY A 30 4.27 -3.48 2.81
CA GLY A 30 4.48 -4.92 2.82
C GLY A 30 4.07 -5.57 1.50
N HIS A 31 2.98 -5.14 0.90
CA HIS A 31 2.57 -5.61 -0.43
C HIS A 31 3.55 -5.20 -1.53
N ALA A 32 4.11 -4.01 -1.46
CA ALA A 32 5.14 -3.58 -2.40
C ALA A 32 6.36 -4.51 -2.35
N VAL A 33 6.88 -4.74 -1.16
CA VAL A 33 8.07 -5.58 -0.94
C VAL A 33 7.81 -7.03 -1.31
N SER A 34 6.71 -7.61 -0.84
CA SER A 34 6.39 -9.02 -1.04
C SER A 34 6.10 -9.37 -2.51
N ASN A 35 5.57 -8.42 -3.27
CA ASN A 35 5.19 -8.63 -4.66
C ASN A 35 6.16 -7.98 -5.66
N VAL A 36 7.19 -7.31 -5.16
CA VAL A 36 8.17 -6.59 -5.99
C VAL A 36 7.46 -5.66 -6.99
N VAL A 37 6.64 -4.76 -6.45
CA VAL A 37 5.79 -3.89 -7.25
C VAL A 37 5.65 -2.53 -6.57
N PRO A 38 5.65 -1.43 -7.31
CA PRO A 38 5.32 -0.12 -6.75
C PRO A 38 3.87 -0.08 -6.25
N VAL A 39 3.66 0.68 -5.19
CA VAL A 39 2.33 0.93 -4.62
C VAL A 39 2.02 2.41 -4.70
N VAL A 40 0.82 2.73 -5.16
CA VAL A 40 0.27 4.08 -5.16
C VAL A 40 -1.00 4.06 -4.31
N ALA A 41 -0.94 4.71 -3.17
CA ALA A 41 -2.06 4.78 -2.24
C ALA A 41 -2.58 6.22 -2.15
N ALA A 42 -3.83 6.39 -2.53
CA ALA A 42 -4.54 7.66 -2.42
C ALA A 42 -5.55 7.57 -1.28
N ASN A 43 -5.42 8.43 -0.28
CA ASN A 43 -6.33 8.45 0.85
C ASN A 43 -6.98 9.83 1.02
N ARG A 44 -8.19 9.80 1.53
CA ARG A 44 -9.00 10.99 1.80
C ARG A 44 -8.40 11.79 2.96
N VAL A 45 -8.61 13.10 2.95
CA VAL A 45 -8.36 14.02 4.07
C VAL A 45 -9.66 14.67 4.53
N GLY A 46 -9.63 15.25 5.73
CA GLY A 46 -10.74 16.04 6.26
C GLY A 46 -11.53 15.35 7.35
N ASN A 47 -12.53 16.05 7.85
CA ASN A 47 -13.41 15.58 8.90
C ASN A 47 -14.84 15.52 8.38
N GLU A 48 -15.49 14.39 8.56
CA GLU A 48 -16.88 14.18 8.21
C GLU A 48 -17.60 13.60 9.44
N GLU A 49 -18.40 14.42 10.09
CA GLU A 49 -19.21 14.01 11.25
C GLU A 49 -18.39 13.32 12.37
N GLY A 50 -17.19 13.79 12.64
CA GLY A 50 -16.30 13.22 13.65
C GLY A 50 -15.33 12.16 13.14
N GLN A 51 -15.52 11.66 11.95
CA GLN A 51 -14.56 10.79 11.27
C GLN A 51 -13.45 11.64 10.64
N VAL A 52 -12.25 11.57 11.18
CA VAL A 52 -11.09 12.29 10.65
C VAL A 52 -10.30 11.36 9.74
N PHE A 53 -10.29 11.68 8.45
CA PHE A 53 -9.47 10.96 7.47
C PHE A 53 -8.07 11.53 7.51
N TYR A 54 -7.07 10.68 7.68
CA TYR A 54 -5.70 11.12 7.95
C TYR A 54 -4.80 11.22 6.71
N GLY A 55 -5.39 11.26 5.52
CA GLY A 55 -4.62 11.45 4.29
C GLY A 55 -3.43 10.53 4.21
N SER A 56 -2.21 11.08 4.24
CA SER A 56 -0.97 10.30 4.23
C SER A 56 -0.78 9.49 2.96
N SER A 57 -1.33 9.97 1.85
CA SER A 57 -1.16 9.37 0.52
C SER A 57 0.31 9.22 0.17
N PHE A 58 0.67 8.19 -0.56
CA PHE A 58 2.08 7.93 -0.86
C PHE A 58 2.27 7.11 -2.13
N ILE A 59 3.49 7.16 -2.63
CA ILE A 59 3.96 6.29 -3.72
C ILE A 59 5.24 5.62 -3.21
N THR A 60 5.31 4.29 -3.32
CA THR A 60 6.55 3.55 -3.06
C THR A 60 7.12 2.97 -4.34
N ASP A 61 8.42 2.70 -4.31
CA ASP A 61 9.04 1.83 -5.29
C ASP A 61 8.75 0.34 -4.97
N GLU A 62 9.32 -0.54 -5.75
CA GLU A 62 9.18 -2.00 -5.62
C GLU A 62 9.89 -2.59 -4.39
N GLY A 63 10.74 -1.82 -3.74
CA GLY A 63 11.41 -2.18 -2.49
C GLY A 63 10.72 -1.63 -1.25
N GLY A 64 9.64 -0.87 -1.42
CA GLY A 64 8.89 -0.28 -0.32
C GLY A 64 9.41 1.08 0.15
N ASP A 65 10.39 1.66 -0.52
CA ASP A 65 10.87 2.99 -0.20
C ASP A 65 9.93 4.07 -0.75
N PHE A 66 9.69 5.12 0.02
CA PHE A 66 8.86 6.23 -0.43
C PHE A 66 9.53 7.00 -1.56
N LEU A 67 8.86 7.09 -2.70
CA LEU A 67 9.21 8.00 -3.80
C LEU A 67 8.58 9.37 -3.61
N ALA A 68 7.40 9.41 -3.03
CA ALA A 68 6.69 10.63 -2.66
C ALA A 68 5.69 10.30 -1.56
N ASP A 69 5.45 11.24 -0.65
CA ASP A 69 4.40 11.09 0.34
C ASP A 69 3.79 12.44 0.74
N MET A 70 2.59 12.37 1.29
CA MET A 70 1.84 13.52 1.78
C MET A 70 1.63 13.43 3.29
N ASN A 71 1.43 14.58 3.90
CA ASN A 71 1.08 14.66 5.33
C ASN A 71 -0.38 14.25 5.56
N ARG A 72 -0.84 14.41 6.79
CA ARG A 72 -2.16 13.97 7.24
C ARG A 72 -3.32 14.89 6.83
N THR A 73 -3.05 16.10 6.39
CA THR A 73 -4.06 17.14 6.26
C THR A 73 -4.16 17.81 4.90
N ASP A 74 -3.09 17.82 4.13
CA ASP A 74 -3.06 18.55 2.86
C ASP A 74 -3.81 17.81 1.76
N GLU A 75 -4.62 18.56 1.03
CA GLU A 75 -5.14 18.14 -0.27
C GLU A 75 -4.09 18.41 -1.35
N GLY A 76 -4.07 17.59 -2.38
CA GLY A 76 -3.17 17.81 -3.50
C GLY A 76 -2.88 16.54 -4.27
N PHE A 77 -1.78 16.57 -4.99
CA PHE A 77 -1.31 15.41 -5.72
C PHE A 77 0.21 15.27 -5.59
N ILE A 78 0.68 14.05 -5.78
CA ILE A 78 2.10 13.71 -5.87
C ILE A 78 2.33 12.87 -7.11
N ALA A 79 3.55 12.89 -7.62
CA ALA A 79 3.94 12.12 -8.77
C ALA A 79 5.34 11.54 -8.57
N ALA A 80 5.59 10.40 -9.18
CA ALA A 80 6.89 9.75 -9.16
C ALA A 80 7.12 8.98 -10.47
N GLY A 81 8.40 8.86 -10.83
CA GLY A 81 8.81 8.03 -11.96
C GLY A 81 8.93 6.57 -11.52
N ILE A 82 8.53 5.66 -12.40
CA ILE A 82 8.64 4.21 -12.19
C ILE A 82 9.45 3.65 -13.34
N GLU A 83 10.36 2.71 -13.04
CA GLU A 83 11.23 2.07 -14.02
C GLU A 83 10.82 0.60 -14.22
N PRO A 84 9.93 0.31 -15.18
CA PRO A 84 9.38 -1.04 -15.36
C PRO A 84 10.42 -2.11 -15.64
N ASP A 85 11.46 -1.78 -16.40
CA ASP A 85 12.51 -2.74 -16.76
C ASP A 85 13.32 -3.18 -15.55
N ARG A 86 13.66 -2.24 -14.65
CA ARG A 86 14.34 -2.54 -13.39
C ARG A 86 13.47 -3.43 -12.50
N ILE A 87 12.19 -3.15 -12.43
CA ILE A 87 11.23 -3.95 -11.65
C ILE A 87 11.14 -5.37 -12.19
N ALA A 88 11.06 -5.53 -13.51
CA ALA A 88 11.01 -6.83 -14.16
C ALA A 88 12.28 -7.65 -13.86
N GLU A 89 13.44 -7.03 -13.92
CA GLU A 89 14.72 -7.65 -13.61
C GLU A 89 14.79 -8.12 -12.15
N LEU A 90 14.37 -7.26 -11.22
CA LEU A 90 14.35 -7.57 -9.79
C LEU A 90 13.37 -8.72 -9.48
N ARG A 91 12.18 -8.71 -10.08
CA ARG A 91 11.21 -9.80 -9.92
C ARG A 91 11.73 -11.13 -10.42
N ALA A 92 12.44 -11.14 -11.53
CA ALA A 92 13.09 -12.35 -12.07
C ALA A 92 14.16 -12.87 -11.11
N GLY A 93 14.95 -11.99 -10.52
CA GLY A 93 16.00 -12.36 -9.56
C GLY A 93 15.47 -12.92 -8.27
N TRP A 94 14.46 -12.29 -7.67
CA TRP A 94 13.86 -12.74 -6.41
C TRP A 94 12.95 -13.97 -6.57
N GLY A 95 12.27 -14.11 -7.70
CA GLY A 95 11.56 -15.31 -8.08
C GLY A 95 10.34 -15.68 -7.23
N PHE A 96 9.75 -14.77 -6.47
CA PHE A 96 8.63 -15.08 -5.57
C PHE A 96 7.43 -15.68 -6.29
N PHE A 97 7.08 -15.17 -7.48
CA PHE A 97 5.96 -15.71 -8.26
C PHE A 97 6.30 -17.02 -8.94
N ARG A 98 7.54 -17.17 -9.41
CA ARG A 98 8.04 -18.42 -10.01
C ARG A 98 8.02 -19.56 -9.00
N ASP A 99 8.41 -19.28 -7.77
CA ASP A 99 8.64 -20.28 -6.74
C ASP A 99 7.38 -20.61 -5.92
N ARG A 100 6.23 -20.02 -6.28
CA ARG A 100 4.95 -20.37 -5.64
C ARG A 100 4.62 -21.85 -5.83
N ARG A 101 3.93 -22.39 -4.85
CA ARG A 101 3.46 -23.79 -4.85
C ARG A 101 1.93 -23.82 -4.85
N PRO A 102 1.25 -23.35 -5.92
CA PRO A 102 -0.22 -23.25 -5.96
C PRO A 102 -0.92 -24.56 -5.65
N GLU A 103 -0.30 -25.68 -6.01
CA GLU A 103 -0.82 -27.01 -5.72
C GLU A 103 -0.97 -27.31 -4.22
N LEU A 104 -0.28 -26.56 -3.37
CA LEU A 104 -0.34 -26.73 -1.91
C LEU A 104 -1.33 -25.77 -1.23
N TYR A 105 -1.91 -24.82 -1.97
CA TYR A 105 -2.72 -23.76 -1.39
C TYR A 105 -4.22 -24.05 -1.36
N GLY A 106 -4.63 -25.26 -1.75
CA GLY A 106 -6.04 -25.64 -1.81
C GLY A 106 -6.83 -25.38 -0.53
N ALA A 107 -6.22 -25.61 0.62
CA ALA A 107 -6.85 -25.36 1.92
C ALA A 107 -7.16 -23.87 2.16
N LEU A 108 -6.41 -22.95 1.53
CA LEU A 108 -6.62 -21.51 1.67
C LEU A 108 -7.75 -20.99 0.78
N THR A 109 -8.09 -21.73 -0.28
CA THR A 109 -9.10 -21.34 -1.27
C THR A 109 -10.37 -22.19 -1.18
N GLY A 110 -10.34 -23.30 -0.44
CA GLY A 110 -11.47 -24.16 -0.23
C GLY A 110 -12.51 -23.52 0.71
N LYS A 111 -13.76 -23.91 0.53
CA LYS A 111 -14.80 -23.57 1.50
C LYS A 111 -14.59 -24.45 2.72
N GLY A 112 -14.14 -23.78 3.77
CA GLY A 112 -13.96 -24.45 5.07
C GLY A 112 -15.29 -24.80 5.72
#